data_e52f493cbe504ed57484f1c2d82a5c24
#
_entry.id   e52f493cbe504ed57484f1c2d82a5c24
#
_cell.length_a   1.000
_cell.length_b   1.000
_cell.length_c   1.000
_cell.angle_alpha   90.00
_cell.angle_beta   90.00
_cell.angle_gamma   90.00
#
_symmetry.space_group_name_H-M   'P 1'
#
loop_
_entity.id
_entity.type
_entity.pdbx_description
1 polymer ?
#
loop_
_entity_poly.entity_id
_entity_poly.type
_entity_poly.pdbx_seq_one_letter_code
_entity_poly.pdbx_strand_id
1 'polypeptide(L)'
;ETERRRRNDAAQTDDERLWSFFGYRFEALCTDDDATRPVDANEEFVGVFACKLGDHRVCVAAEIDCEDDGGYVELKTNKLLNTPRQVRTFERFKLFKFWLQSFLVGTPAIVVGFRDDAGECSKRQRFDTLKLPALGAKHWQPRVALHFADSVLSWLGDATRAAWADEPDAELV
;
A
#
# COMPACT_ATOMS: atom_id res chain seq x y z
N GLU A 1 2.01 -20.92 0.49
CA GLU A 1 1.66 -20.13 -0.71
C GLU A 1 0.23 -20.47 -1.13
N THR A 2 -0.68 -19.50 -1.05
CA THR A 2 -2.10 -19.78 -1.27
C THR A 2 -2.37 -20.03 -2.77
N GLU A 3 -3.34 -20.90 -3.10
CA GLU A 3 -3.81 -21.13 -4.50
C GLU A 3 -4.19 -19.82 -5.20
N ARG A 4 -4.65 -18.82 -4.46
CA ARG A 4 -4.97 -17.49 -4.97
C ARG A 4 -3.73 -16.74 -5.50
N ARG A 5 -2.59 -16.83 -4.80
CA ARG A 5 -1.31 -16.23 -5.25
C ARG A 5 -0.85 -16.90 -6.54
N ARG A 6 -0.86 -18.25 -6.59
CA ARG A 6 -0.51 -18.99 -7.82
C ARG A 6 -1.39 -18.67 -9.02
N ARG A 7 -2.70 -18.46 -8.82
CA ARG A 7 -3.62 -18.04 -9.90
C ARG A 7 -3.32 -16.62 -10.38
N ASN A 8 -3.03 -15.70 -9.47
CA ASN A 8 -2.69 -14.33 -9.81
C ASN A 8 -1.37 -14.28 -10.59
N ASP A 9 -0.35 -15.02 -10.17
CA ASP A 9 0.95 -15.07 -10.83
C ASP A 9 0.85 -15.72 -12.24
N ALA A 10 0.00 -16.73 -12.41
CA ALA A 10 -0.26 -17.35 -13.70
C ALA A 10 -1.05 -16.45 -14.67
N ALA A 11 -1.79 -15.47 -14.16
CA ALA A 11 -2.59 -14.54 -14.95
C ALA A 11 -1.86 -13.24 -15.33
N GLN A 12 -0.66 -12.99 -14.75
CA GLN A 12 0.11 -11.77 -15.03
C GLN A 12 0.71 -11.80 -16.43
N THR A 13 0.63 -10.65 -17.10
CA THR A 13 1.36 -10.41 -18.35
C THR A 13 2.86 -10.27 -18.09
N ASP A 14 3.68 -10.40 -19.14
CA ASP A 14 5.13 -10.24 -19.02
C ASP A 14 5.50 -8.82 -18.54
N ASP A 15 4.77 -7.80 -18.95
CA ASP A 15 4.93 -6.43 -18.47
C ASP A 15 4.63 -6.30 -16.98
N GLU A 16 3.56 -6.92 -16.49
CA GLU A 16 3.20 -6.89 -15.06
C GLU A 16 4.23 -7.61 -14.20
N ARG A 17 4.77 -8.73 -14.67
CA ARG A 17 5.88 -9.45 -14.00
C ARG A 17 7.13 -8.57 -13.94
N LEU A 18 7.47 -7.90 -15.03
CA LEU A 18 8.61 -6.99 -15.09
C LEU A 18 8.42 -5.81 -14.13
N TRP A 19 7.23 -5.23 -14.06
CA TRP A 19 6.95 -4.12 -13.13
C TRP A 19 6.99 -4.56 -11.68
N SER A 20 6.51 -5.76 -11.35
CA SER A 20 6.63 -6.36 -10.02
C SER A 20 8.09 -6.58 -9.66
N PHE A 21 8.88 -7.13 -10.58
CA PHE A 21 10.32 -7.31 -10.39
C PHE A 21 11.04 -5.98 -10.10
N PHE A 22 10.70 -4.89 -10.80
CA PHE A 22 11.28 -3.58 -10.51
C PHE A 22 10.94 -3.09 -9.11
N GLY A 23 9.76 -3.41 -8.59
CA GLY A 23 9.37 -3.11 -7.20
C GLY A 23 10.27 -3.84 -6.22
N TYR A 24 10.27 -5.15 -6.25
CA TYR A 24 11.09 -6.00 -5.36
C TYR A 24 12.59 -5.68 -5.47
N ARG A 25 13.08 -5.42 -6.68
CA ARG A 25 14.49 -5.04 -6.88
C ARG A 25 14.82 -3.70 -6.25
N PHE A 26 13.89 -2.74 -6.32
CA PHE A 26 14.07 -1.44 -5.67
C PHE A 26 14.09 -1.57 -4.15
N GLU A 27 13.21 -2.38 -3.57
CA GLU A 27 13.17 -2.70 -2.15
C GLU A 27 14.49 -3.33 -1.71
N ALA A 28 14.95 -4.38 -2.39
CA ALA A 28 16.23 -5.03 -2.11
C ALA A 28 17.41 -4.05 -2.18
N LEU A 29 17.48 -3.17 -3.18
CA LEU A 29 18.53 -2.18 -3.32
C LEU A 29 18.47 -1.06 -2.26
N CYS A 30 17.34 -0.88 -1.60
CA CYS A 30 17.19 0.11 -0.53
C CYS A 30 17.47 -0.48 0.85
N THR A 31 17.40 -1.80 1.02
CA THR A 31 17.46 -2.49 2.32
C THR A 31 18.64 -3.44 2.48
N ASP A 32 19.23 -3.88 1.37
CA ASP A 32 20.34 -4.83 1.37
C ASP A 32 21.65 -4.15 0.94
N ASP A 33 22.73 -4.45 1.64
CA ASP A 33 24.08 -3.98 1.29
C ASP A 33 24.66 -4.75 0.09
N ASP A 34 24.12 -5.94 -0.24
CA ASP A 34 24.55 -6.74 -1.39
C ASP A 34 23.62 -6.59 -2.59
N ALA A 35 23.95 -5.64 -3.46
CA ALA A 35 23.22 -5.40 -4.71
C ALA A 35 23.24 -6.60 -5.68
N THR A 36 24.03 -7.65 -5.45
CA THR A 36 24.10 -8.83 -6.31
C THR A 36 23.17 -9.96 -5.86
N ARG A 37 22.63 -9.87 -4.64
CA ARG A 37 21.71 -10.86 -4.09
C ARG A 37 20.47 -11.00 -4.98
N PRO A 38 20.04 -12.23 -5.30
CA PRO A 38 18.78 -12.47 -5.97
C PRO A 38 17.61 -11.92 -5.16
N VAL A 39 16.63 -11.36 -5.86
CA VAL A 39 15.39 -10.89 -5.23
C VAL A 39 14.55 -12.08 -4.76
N ASP A 40 14.17 -12.11 -3.49
CA ASP A 40 13.20 -13.06 -2.94
C ASP A 40 11.88 -12.34 -2.63
N ALA A 41 10.87 -12.58 -3.45
CA ALA A 41 9.53 -12.00 -3.29
C ALA A 41 8.71 -12.65 -2.15
N ASN A 42 9.26 -13.64 -1.44
CA ASN A 42 8.61 -14.30 -0.31
C ASN A 42 9.21 -13.88 1.05
N GLU A 43 10.27 -13.11 1.04
CA GLU A 43 10.86 -12.53 2.26
C GLU A 43 10.07 -11.27 2.62
N GLU A 44 9.16 -11.37 3.58
CA GLU A 44 8.26 -10.30 4.00
C GLU A 44 8.34 -10.13 5.52
N PHE A 45 8.39 -8.89 5.98
CA PHE A 45 8.19 -8.56 7.39
C PHE A 45 6.78 -8.02 7.58
N VAL A 46 5.96 -8.68 8.42
CA VAL A 46 4.58 -8.28 8.68
C VAL A 46 4.43 -7.74 10.08
N GLY A 47 3.99 -6.49 10.18
CA GLY A 47 3.58 -5.86 11.43
C GLY A 47 2.08 -6.02 11.69
N VAL A 48 1.70 -6.08 12.97
CA VAL A 48 0.29 -6.05 13.40
C VAL A 48 0.03 -4.77 14.17
N PHE A 49 -0.90 -3.96 13.70
CA PHE A 49 -1.16 -2.61 14.18
C PHE A 49 -2.57 -2.48 14.73
N ALA A 50 -2.71 -1.85 15.89
CA ALA A 50 -3.99 -1.44 16.42
C ALA A 50 -4.23 0.03 16.09
N CYS A 51 -5.33 0.33 15.41
CA CYS A 51 -5.71 1.69 15.10
C CYS A 51 -7.19 1.95 15.46
N LYS A 52 -7.58 3.22 15.41
CA LYS A 52 -8.96 3.64 15.62
C LYS A 52 -9.45 4.39 14.38
N LEU A 53 -10.60 3.97 13.85
CA LEU A 53 -11.29 4.64 12.74
C LEU A 53 -12.72 4.95 13.19
N GLY A 54 -13.04 6.22 13.37
CA GLY A 54 -14.30 6.62 13.99
C GLY A 54 -14.42 6.01 15.39
N ASP A 55 -15.48 5.26 15.66
CA ASP A 55 -15.68 4.52 16.90
C ASP A 55 -15.17 3.08 16.84
N HIS A 56 -14.67 2.62 15.69
CA HIS A 56 -14.19 1.27 15.50
C HIS A 56 -12.73 1.10 15.93
N ARG A 57 -12.47 0.04 16.71
CA ARG A 57 -11.12 -0.46 16.98
C ARG A 57 -10.77 -1.48 15.90
N VAL A 58 -9.72 -1.20 15.15
CA VAL A 58 -9.30 -2.01 14.00
C VAL A 58 -7.93 -2.59 14.26
N CYS A 59 -7.76 -3.88 13.96
CA CYS A 59 -6.47 -4.55 13.94
C CYS A 59 -6.10 -4.82 12.47
N VAL A 60 -4.95 -4.31 12.04
CA VAL A 60 -4.47 -4.42 10.65
C VAL A 60 -3.14 -5.14 10.65
N ALA A 61 -3.04 -6.23 9.88
CA ALA A 61 -1.76 -6.81 9.51
C ALA A 61 -1.29 -6.18 8.20
N ALA A 62 -0.07 -5.68 8.16
CA ALA A 62 0.50 -5.07 6.98
C ALA A 62 1.99 -5.41 6.83
N GLU A 63 2.41 -5.58 5.60
CA GLU A 63 3.82 -5.67 5.25
C GLU A 63 4.51 -4.32 5.49
N ILE A 64 5.74 -4.37 5.95
CA ILE A 64 6.60 -3.21 6.18
C ILE A 64 7.86 -3.41 5.36
N ASP A 65 8.10 -2.53 4.42
CA ASP A 65 9.21 -2.66 3.48
C ASP A 65 10.57 -2.42 4.15
N CYS A 66 10.67 -1.39 5.00
CA CYS A 66 11.87 -1.12 5.79
C CYS A 66 11.62 -0.10 6.92
N GLU A 67 12.69 0.20 7.69
CA GLU A 67 12.70 1.28 8.67
C GLU A 67 13.98 2.13 8.55
N ASP A 68 13.89 3.37 9.02
CA ASP A 68 15.04 4.26 9.22
C ASP A 68 14.92 4.99 10.56
N ASP A 69 15.79 5.97 10.84
CA ASP A 69 15.78 6.73 12.08
C ASP A 69 14.44 7.44 12.37
N GLY A 70 13.62 7.65 11.34
CA GLY A 70 12.28 8.27 11.43
C GLY A 70 11.14 7.27 11.62
N GLY A 71 11.40 5.98 11.65
CA GLY A 71 10.43 4.90 11.76
C GLY A 71 10.23 4.13 10.46
N TYR A 72 9.09 3.48 10.31
CA TYR A 72 8.77 2.67 9.14
C TYR A 72 8.70 3.49 7.85
N VAL A 73 9.15 2.89 6.76
CA VAL A 73 9.18 3.50 5.43
C VAL A 73 8.58 2.54 4.42
N GLU A 74 7.67 3.04 3.62
CA GLU A 74 7.09 2.34 2.48
C GLU A 74 7.93 2.62 1.22
N LEU A 75 8.28 1.61 0.46
CA LEU A 75 9.08 1.72 -0.76
C LEU A 75 8.19 1.50 -1.99
N LYS A 76 8.27 2.39 -2.95
CA LYS A 76 7.48 2.30 -4.18
C LYS A 76 8.30 2.66 -5.40
N THR A 77 7.97 2.06 -6.53
CA THR A 77 8.49 2.49 -7.83
C THR A 77 7.39 3.15 -8.68
N ASN A 78 7.80 4.09 -9.49
CA ASN A 78 6.95 4.72 -10.50
C ASN A 78 7.74 5.07 -11.74
N LYS A 79 7.11 5.06 -12.91
CA LYS A 79 7.73 5.61 -14.12
C LYS A 79 8.04 7.09 -13.94
N LEU A 80 9.09 7.59 -14.60
CA LEU A 80 9.39 9.02 -14.67
C LEU A 80 8.16 9.82 -15.12
N LEU A 81 7.95 10.97 -14.50
CA LEU A 81 6.83 11.86 -14.77
C LEU A 81 7.28 12.97 -15.72
N ASN A 82 7.25 12.68 -17.02
CA ASN A 82 7.76 13.56 -18.08
C ASN A 82 6.71 14.52 -18.65
N THR A 83 5.43 14.32 -18.32
CA THR A 83 4.33 15.13 -18.85
C THR A 83 3.36 15.56 -17.75
N PRO A 84 2.66 16.71 -17.92
CA PRO A 84 1.63 17.15 -16.97
C PRO A 84 0.49 16.13 -16.78
N ARG A 85 0.21 15.30 -17.80
CA ARG A 85 -0.79 14.23 -17.69
C ARG A 85 -0.31 13.13 -16.74
N GLN A 86 0.96 12.73 -16.84
CA GLN A 86 1.54 11.72 -15.94
C GLN A 86 1.58 12.21 -14.49
N VAL A 87 1.97 13.47 -14.27
CA VAL A 87 1.93 14.11 -12.95
C VAL A 87 0.51 14.06 -12.37
N ARG A 88 -0.49 14.46 -13.14
CA ARG A 88 -1.90 14.42 -12.71
C ARG A 88 -2.36 13.00 -12.37
N THR A 89 -1.98 12.01 -13.18
CA THR A 89 -2.32 10.60 -12.94
C THR A 89 -1.67 10.09 -11.67
N PHE A 90 -0.41 10.44 -11.43
CA PHE A 90 0.32 10.11 -10.23
C PHE A 90 -0.34 10.73 -8.98
N GLU A 91 -0.61 12.04 -9.00
CA GLU A 91 -1.26 12.75 -7.91
C GLU A 91 -2.66 12.19 -7.60
N ARG A 92 -3.44 11.89 -8.64
CA ARG A 92 -4.83 11.43 -8.51
C ARG A 92 -4.95 10.01 -7.98
N PHE A 93 -4.13 9.09 -8.46
CA PHE A 93 -4.33 7.67 -8.22
C PHE A 93 -3.22 7.05 -7.36
N LYS A 94 -1.95 7.37 -7.64
CA LYS A 94 -0.83 6.74 -6.93
C LYS A 94 -0.67 7.32 -5.53
N LEU A 95 -0.64 8.66 -5.39
CA LEU A 95 -0.52 9.29 -4.08
C LEU A 95 -1.67 8.91 -3.15
N PHE A 96 -2.89 8.77 -3.68
CA PHE A 96 -4.03 8.31 -2.89
C PHE A 96 -3.83 6.91 -2.34
N LYS A 97 -3.41 5.95 -3.20
CA LYS A 97 -3.14 4.56 -2.78
C LYS A 97 -2.02 4.51 -1.76
N PHE A 98 -0.92 5.21 -2.01
CA PHE A 98 0.23 5.27 -1.11
C PHE A 98 -0.16 5.83 0.25
N TRP A 99 -0.90 6.95 0.24
CA TRP A 99 -1.41 7.55 1.48
C TRP A 99 -2.31 6.58 2.25
N LEU A 100 -3.28 5.95 1.59
CA LEU A 100 -4.24 5.08 2.27
C LEU A 100 -3.56 3.88 2.93
N GLN A 101 -2.65 3.23 2.23
CA GLN A 101 -1.87 2.10 2.73
C GLN A 101 -1.04 2.51 3.95
N SER A 102 -0.25 3.57 3.82
CA SER A 102 0.67 4.01 4.87
C SER A 102 -0.04 4.66 6.06
N PHE A 103 -1.13 5.40 5.83
CA PHE A 103 -1.86 6.11 6.88
C PHE A 103 -2.52 5.15 7.88
N LEU A 104 -3.14 4.07 7.41
CA LEU A 104 -3.86 3.11 8.27
C LEU A 104 -2.93 2.35 9.22
N VAL A 105 -1.70 2.11 8.82
CA VAL A 105 -0.69 1.41 9.65
C VAL A 105 0.26 2.37 10.38
N GLY A 106 0.14 3.67 10.11
CA GLY A 106 0.96 4.69 10.77
C GLY A 106 2.38 4.80 10.22
N THR A 107 2.65 4.32 8.99
CA THR A 107 3.94 4.47 8.32
C THR A 107 4.20 5.95 8.00
N PRO A 108 5.23 6.60 8.59
CA PRO A 108 5.41 8.04 8.50
C PRO A 108 5.90 8.52 7.14
N ALA A 109 6.58 7.67 6.39
CA ALA A 109 7.25 8.08 5.16
C ALA A 109 7.10 7.06 4.04
N ILE A 110 7.10 7.59 2.81
CA ILE A 110 7.07 6.80 1.57
C ILE A 110 8.22 7.27 0.69
N VAL A 111 9.08 6.36 0.24
CA VAL A 111 10.14 6.65 -0.71
C VAL A 111 9.76 6.10 -2.08
N VAL A 112 9.69 6.98 -3.06
CA VAL A 112 9.36 6.61 -4.44
C VAL A 112 10.59 6.69 -5.32
N GLY A 113 10.99 5.57 -5.91
CA GLY A 113 11.98 5.48 -6.97
C GLY A 113 11.33 5.75 -8.33
N PHE A 114 11.74 6.82 -8.99
CA PHE A 114 11.28 7.14 -10.34
C PHE A 114 12.23 6.52 -11.37
N ARG A 115 11.71 5.59 -12.13
CA ARG A 115 12.46 4.80 -13.11
C ARG A 115 12.03 5.05 -14.54
N ASP A 116 12.89 4.72 -15.48
CA ASP A 116 12.56 4.61 -16.90
C ASP A 116 11.90 3.26 -17.25
N ASP A 117 11.75 2.96 -18.53
CA ASP A 117 11.17 1.71 -19.03
C ASP A 117 12.14 0.53 -18.93
N ALA A 118 13.46 0.78 -18.84
CA ALA A 118 14.47 -0.23 -18.59
C ALA A 118 14.61 -0.62 -17.12
N GLY A 119 13.96 0.14 -16.21
CA GLY A 119 14.03 -0.08 -14.78
C GLY A 119 15.12 0.74 -14.08
N GLU A 120 15.86 1.59 -14.81
CA GLU A 120 16.88 2.44 -14.21
C GLU A 120 16.25 3.56 -13.38
N CYS A 121 16.53 3.57 -12.07
CA CYS A 121 16.03 4.55 -11.13
C CYS A 121 16.92 5.78 -11.10
N SER A 122 16.53 6.85 -11.78
CA SER A 122 17.31 8.09 -11.90
C SER A 122 16.99 9.12 -10.82
N LYS A 123 15.86 8.97 -10.11
CA LYS A 123 15.40 9.92 -9.08
C LYS A 123 14.71 9.16 -7.94
N ARG A 124 15.02 9.55 -6.71
CA ARG A 124 14.28 9.13 -5.51
C ARG A 124 13.65 10.34 -4.84
N GLN A 125 12.45 10.17 -4.31
CA GLN A 125 11.75 11.23 -3.59
C GLN A 125 11.08 10.65 -2.36
N ARG A 126 11.35 11.26 -1.21
CA ARG A 126 10.69 10.96 0.06
C ARG A 126 9.47 11.84 0.23
N PHE A 127 8.37 11.23 0.61
CA PHE A 127 7.11 11.86 0.95
C PHE A 127 6.78 11.60 2.41
N ASP A 128 6.32 12.62 3.10
CA ASP A 128 5.70 12.52 4.41
C ASP A 128 4.24 12.07 4.21
N THR A 129 3.85 10.96 4.81
CA THR A 129 2.52 10.39 4.65
C THR A 129 1.42 11.39 4.99
N LEU A 130 1.59 12.17 6.07
CA LEU A 130 0.59 13.15 6.48
C LEU A 130 0.50 14.38 5.55
N LYS A 131 1.50 14.62 4.71
CA LYS A 131 1.50 15.72 3.74
C LYS A 131 0.97 15.33 2.35
N LEU A 132 0.85 14.04 2.04
CA LEU A 132 0.32 13.57 0.76
C LEU A 132 -1.07 14.12 0.42
N PRO A 133 -2.01 14.26 1.37
CA PRO A 133 -3.31 14.87 1.08
C PRO A 133 -3.24 16.28 0.50
N ALA A 134 -2.26 17.08 0.92
CA ALA A 134 -2.09 18.42 0.38
C ALA A 134 -1.63 18.39 -1.09
N LEU A 135 -0.79 17.41 -1.47
CA LEU A 135 -0.35 17.23 -2.86
C LEU A 135 -1.49 16.72 -3.75
N GLY A 136 -2.34 15.85 -3.22
CA GLY A 136 -3.48 15.27 -3.92
C GLY A 136 -4.79 16.08 -3.82
N ALA A 137 -4.80 17.24 -3.17
CA ALA A 137 -6.02 17.98 -2.78
C ALA A 137 -6.96 18.35 -3.95
N LYS A 138 -6.41 18.48 -5.17
CA LYS A 138 -7.22 18.75 -6.38
C LYS A 138 -7.99 17.51 -6.88
N HIS A 139 -7.67 16.32 -6.38
CA HIS A 139 -8.15 15.06 -6.95
C HIS A 139 -8.91 14.19 -5.95
N TRP A 140 -8.55 14.23 -4.67
CA TRP A 140 -9.15 13.41 -3.63
C TRP A 140 -9.07 14.08 -2.27
N GLN A 141 -9.91 13.62 -1.36
CA GLN A 141 -9.99 14.12 0.01
C GLN A 141 -9.91 12.93 0.99
N PRO A 142 -8.97 12.94 1.95
CA PRO A 142 -8.82 11.88 2.95
C PRO A 142 -10.12 11.56 3.68
N ARG A 143 -10.83 12.64 4.07
CA ARG A 143 -12.08 12.53 4.82
C ARG A 143 -13.14 11.67 4.12
N VAL A 144 -13.22 11.73 2.78
CA VAL A 144 -14.19 10.92 2.03
C VAL A 144 -13.87 9.43 2.15
N ALA A 145 -12.60 9.05 1.99
CA ALA A 145 -12.17 7.65 2.10
C ALA A 145 -12.33 7.12 3.52
N LEU A 146 -11.92 7.89 4.52
CA LEU A 146 -12.02 7.48 5.93
C LEU A 146 -13.49 7.37 6.38
N HIS A 147 -14.34 8.32 5.99
CA HIS A 147 -15.76 8.27 6.32
C HIS A 147 -16.47 7.09 5.62
N PHE A 148 -16.10 6.80 4.37
CA PHE A 148 -16.62 5.61 3.69
C PHE A 148 -16.23 4.32 4.43
N ALA A 149 -14.96 4.18 4.81
CA ALA A 149 -14.50 3.01 5.57
C ALA A 149 -15.20 2.87 6.93
N ASP A 150 -15.37 3.97 7.67
CA ASP A 150 -16.12 4.02 8.93
C ASP A 150 -17.58 3.58 8.75
N SER A 151 -18.23 4.06 7.69
CA SER A 151 -19.61 3.68 7.36
C SER A 151 -19.73 2.20 7.01
N VAL A 152 -18.77 1.65 6.27
CA VAL A 152 -18.73 0.21 5.94
C VAL A 152 -18.55 -0.63 7.19
N LEU A 153 -17.64 -0.25 8.10
CA LEU A 153 -17.43 -0.96 9.36
C LEU A 153 -18.68 -0.93 10.25
N SER A 154 -19.36 0.22 10.33
CA SER A 154 -20.63 0.35 11.04
C SER A 154 -21.68 -0.58 10.47
N TRP A 155 -21.87 -0.55 9.13
CA TRP A 155 -22.81 -1.43 8.44
C TRP A 155 -22.51 -2.91 8.65
N LEU A 156 -21.24 -3.31 8.54
CA LEU A 156 -20.82 -4.70 8.80
C LEU A 156 -21.15 -5.13 10.23
N GLY A 157 -20.86 -4.27 11.22
CA GLY A 157 -21.18 -4.56 12.62
C GLY A 157 -22.70 -4.71 12.86
N ASP A 158 -23.53 -3.89 12.21
CA ASP A 158 -24.98 -4.00 12.32
C ASP A 158 -25.51 -5.26 11.62
N ALA A 159 -25.05 -5.54 10.41
CA ALA A 159 -25.43 -6.72 9.66
C ALA A 159 -25.06 -8.03 10.37
N THR A 160 -23.84 -8.09 10.96
CA THR A 160 -23.38 -9.25 11.71
C THR A 160 -24.22 -9.46 12.98
N ARG A 161 -24.54 -8.40 13.72
CA ARG A 161 -25.38 -8.49 14.91
C ARG A 161 -26.80 -8.96 14.56
N ALA A 162 -27.37 -8.46 13.46
CA ALA A 162 -28.70 -8.89 13.00
C ALA A 162 -28.68 -10.39 12.62
N ALA A 163 -27.70 -10.82 11.86
CA ALA A 163 -27.58 -12.24 11.48
C ALA A 163 -27.41 -13.17 12.70
N TRP A 164 -26.63 -12.76 13.68
CA TRP A 164 -26.46 -13.54 14.93
C TRP A 164 -27.70 -13.56 15.82
N ALA A 165 -28.54 -12.53 15.76
CA ALA A 165 -29.81 -12.54 16.49
C ALA A 165 -30.81 -13.55 15.90
N ASP A 166 -30.76 -13.77 14.59
CA ASP A 166 -31.62 -14.72 13.88
C ASP A 166 -31.10 -16.17 13.96
N GLU A 167 -29.78 -16.38 13.96
CA GLU A 167 -29.11 -17.68 14.02
C GLU A 167 -27.90 -17.66 14.98
N PRO A 168 -28.10 -17.81 16.31
CA PRO A 168 -27.03 -17.68 17.31
C PRO A 168 -25.90 -18.72 17.18
N ASP A 169 -26.18 -19.85 16.54
CA ASP A 169 -25.23 -20.96 16.35
C ASP A 169 -24.59 -20.97 14.97
N ALA A 170 -24.81 -19.93 14.14
CA ALA A 170 -24.21 -19.84 12.81
C ALA A 170 -22.70 -19.55 12.92
N GLU A 171 -21.87 -20.39 12.34
CA GLU A 171 -20.47 -20.08 12.09
C GLU A 171 -20.36 -19.05 10.95
N LEU A 172 -19.63 -17.96 11.20
CA LEU A 172 -19.28 -17.01 10.15
C LEU A 172 -18.17 -17.66 9.29
N VAL A 173 -18.53 -18.10 8.09
CA VAL A 173 -17.61 -18.67 7.09
C VAL A 173 -17.07 -17.55 6.20
#